data_c77026cfdf9fbf0024cff627dcb210dd
#
_entry.id   c77026cfdf9fbf0024cff627dcb210dd
#
_cell.length_a   1.000
_cell.length_b   1.000
_cell.length_c   1.000
_cell.angle_alpha   90.00
_cell.angle_beta   90.00
_cell.angle_gamma   90.00
#
_symmetry.space_group_name_H-M   'P 1'
#
loop_
_entity.id
_entity.type
_entity.pdbx_description
1 polymer ?
#
loop_
_entity_poly.entity_id
_entity_poly.type
_entity_poly.pdbx_seq_one_letter_code
_entity_poly.pdbx_strand_id
1 'polypeptide(L)'
;MSEPIQEIAQLIESVSGFVIGDRSTDALASFVRERVARGGFAGVERYIDYLRRHPESEEWRHILSKITIKESFLFRAGAQFKALESTVLGEIAGRRVKRRLRVWCAGCARGEEAATLAIVLADHPIVGTWHWSVLATDVDDAALTDAKRGVYGPRAVARVPAETLERHFVRLDSGYELNPELRRRIEYRQLNLIAQPLDLAGERFDLIFLRNVLIYFRPEIQRRVIEGVEEVLESDGIVFLGPSESLIHLGTKLKARDLGDCFCYLLPPISGDEVVDTAITDRASRPTRAPIADPVPMPRQPSDDGDVPPSFDVRLEAMIKALEEGSHRRAVAGLAALRHELPESAVIHALEGVALERLAVPEEAAHAYRAALYLAPEMDEVRFLLARVLEELGRSKAAVREYRTALTGLGPASGFMTSIMRRLGFPAHDQMTQICLGKINID
;
A
#
# COMPACT_ATOMS: atom_id res chain seq x y z
N MET A 1 12.12 26.54 3.01
CA MET A 1 12.11 26.38 1.54
C MET A 1 12.15 27.76 0.90
N SER A 2 12.92 27.98 -0.21
CA SER A 2 12.77 29.22 -0.97
C SER A 2 11.43 29.19 -1.70
N GLU A 3 10.76 30.35 -1.80
CA GLU A 3 9.43 30.48 -2.42
C GLU A 3 9.32 29.81 -3.81
N PRO A 4 10.30 29.95 -4.74
CA PRO A 4 10.24 29.27 -6.04
C PRO A 4 10.29 27.74 -5.98
N ILE A 5 10.99 27.15 -5.01
CA ILE A 5 11.06 25.68 -4.88
C ILE A 5 9.74 25.13 -4.34
N GLN A 6 9.10 25.87 -3.46
CA GLN A 6 7.75 25.50 -2.95
C GLN A 6 6.72 25.55 -4.08
N GLU A 7 6.80 26.54 -4.96
CA GLU A 7 5.95 26.66 -6.13
C GLU A 7 6.13 25.49 -7.12
N ILE A 8 7.38 25.06 -7.36
CA ILE A 8 7.66 23.86 -8.17
C ILE A 8 7.09 22.60 -7.49
N ALA A 9 7.24 22.44 -6.18
CA ALA A 9 6.69 21.31 -5.45
C ALA A 9 5.15 21.24 -5.58
N GLN A 10 4.46 22.38 -5.45
CA GLN A 10 3.01 22.48 -5.68
C GLN A 10 2.61 22.14 -7.11
N LEU A 11 3.41 22.61 -8.08
CA LEU A 11 3.17 22.32 -9.50
C LEU A 11 3.34 20.82 -9.79
N ILE A 12 4.37 20.19 -9.23
CA ILE A 12 4.58 18.73 -9.30
C ILE A 12 3.36 17.99 -8.70
N GLU A 13 2.93 18.38 -7.52
CA GLU A 13 1.77 17.78 -6.86
C GLU A 13 0.51 17.90 -7.73
N SER A 14 0.28 19.07 -8.33
CA SER A 14 -0.90 19.29 -9.19
C SER A 14 -0.91 18.43 -10.45
N VAL A 15 0.26 18.11 -11.01
CA VAL A 15 0.40 17.35 -12.26
C VAL A 15 0.49 15.86 -12.04
N SER A 16 1.15 15.42 -10.97
CA SER A 16 1.45 14.01 -10.71
C SER A 16 0.77 13.43 -9.47
N GLY A 17 0.23 14.28 -8.58
CA GLY A 17 -0.28 13.88 -7.28
C GLY A 17 0.81 13.63 -6.22
N PHE A 18 2.09 13.57 -6.61
CA PHE A 18 3.18 13.28 -5.69
C PHE A 18 3.43 14.43 -4.72
N VAL A 19 3.35 14.14 -3.44
CA VAL A 19 3.70 15.08 -2.38
C VAL A 19 5.21 15.08 -2.15
N ILE A 20 5.82 16.25 -2.29
CA ILE A 20 7.25 16.43 -2.02
C ILE A 20 7.41 16.75 -0.53
N GLY A 21 7.85 15.77 0.24
CA GLY A 21 8.14 15.95 1.67
C GLY A 21 9.42 16.77 1.92
N ASP A 22 9.57 17.30 3.14
CA ASP A 22 10.68 18.18 3.54
C ASP A 22 12.06 17.59 3.28
N ARG A 23 12.23 16.28 3.46
CA ARG A 23 13.51 15.58 3.22
C ARG A 23 13.92 15.54 1.74
N SER A 24 12.97 15.64 0.83
CA SER A 24 13.20 15.61 -0.63
C SER A 24 13.41 17.00 -1.22
N THR A 25 13.18 18.04 -0.43
CA THR A 25 13.22 19.45 -0.88
C THR A 25 14.61 19.90 -1.34
N ASP A 26 15.66 19.54 -0.60
CA ASP A 26 17.03 19.89 -0.97
C ASP A 26 17.49 19.19 -2.25
N ALA A 27 17.09 17.93 -2.40
CA ALA A 27 17.33 17.15 -3.62
C ALA A 27 16.57 17.76 -4.82
N LEU A 28 15.32 18.18 -4.64
CA LEU A 28 14.54 18.88 -5.64
C LEU A 28 15.21 20.22 -6.00
N ALA A 29 15.59 21.03 -5.01
CA ALA A 29 16.24 22.32 -5.24
C ALA A 29 17.56 22.17 -6.02
N SER A 30 18.34 21.15 -5.70
CA SER A 30 19.58 20.85 -6.44
C SER A 30 19.30 20.44 -7.87
N PHE A 31 18.32 19.57 -8.07
CA PHE A 31 17.89 19.12 -9.38
C PHE A 31 17.36 20.29 -10.24
N VAL A 32 16.50 21.13 -9.68
CA VAL A 32 15.96 22.31 -10.38
C VAL A 32 17.07 23.25 -10.82
N ARG A 33 18.04 23.55 -9.96
CA ARG A 33 19.20 24.37 -10.34
C ARG A 33 19.97 23.78 -11.51
N GLU A 34 20.18 22.47 -11.51
CA GLU A 34 20.83 21.77 -12.61
C GLU A 34 20.03 21.90 -13.92
N ARG A 35 18.69 21.72 -13.86
CA ARG A 35 17.84 21.86 -15.05
C ARG A 35 17.81 23.27 -15.59
N VAL A 36 17.70 24.27 -14.73
CA VAL A 36 17.76 25.70 -15.11
C VAL A 36 19.07 26.01 -15.86
N ALA A 37 20.19 25.54 -15.32
CA ALA A 37 21.50 25.76 -15.93
C ALA A 37 21.64 25.05 -17.29
N ARG A 38 21.24 23.79 -17.39
CA ARG A 38 21.32 22.99 -18.62
C ARG A 38 20.35 23.46 -19.70
N GLY A 39 19.15 23.88 -19.31
CA GLY A 39 18.11 24.36 -20.21
C GLY A 39 18.31 25.82 -20.65
N GLY A 40 19.35 26.53 -20.16
CA GLY A 40 19.62 27.92 -20.48
C GLY A 40 18.56 28.91 -20.02
N PHE A 41 17.79 28.54 -18.97
CA PHE A 41 16.76 29.43 -18.41
C PHE A 41 17.40 30.56 -17.60
N ALA A 42 16.84 31.77 -17.71
CA ALA A 42 17.35 32.97 -17.03
C ALA A 42 17.10 32.97 -15.52
N GLY A 43 16.58 31.88 -14.94
CA GLY A 43 16.29 31.69 -13.51
C GLY A 43 15.19 30.69 -13.29
N VAL A 44 14.93 30.40 -12.00
CA VAL A 44 13.93 29.39 -11.59
C VAL A 44 12.53 29.85 -11.96
N GLU A 45 12.21 31.12 -11.86
CA GLU A 45 10.91 31.71 -12.21
C GLU A 45 10.58 31.50 -13.69
N ARG A 46 11.58 31.69 -14.58
CA ARG A 46 11.41 31.42 -16.02
C ARG A 46 11.22 29.93 -16.31
N TYR A 47 11.87 29.08 -15.52
CA TYR A 47 11.69 27.65 -15.62
C TYR A 47 10.27 27.23 -15.19
N ILE A 48 9.74 27.80 -14.11
CA ILE A 48 8.35 27.59 -13.65
C ILE A 48 7.35 28.03 -14.72
N ASP A 49 7.53 29.22 -15.29
CA ASP A 49 6.71 29.72 -16.39
C ASP A 49 6.72 28.78 -17.60
N TYR A 50 7.89 28.24 -17.91
CA TYR A 50 8.05 27.26 -18.99
C TYR A 50 7.27 25.97 -18.70
N LEU A 51 7.43 25.39 -17.51
CA LEU A 51 6.73 24.18 -17.09
C LEU A 51 5.20 24.32 -17.16
N ARG A 52 4.68 25.48 -16.73
CA ARG A 52 3.24 25.77 -16.79
C ARG A 52 2.69 25.83 -18.22
N ARG A 53 3.47 26.39 -19.14
CA ARG A 53 3.05 26.55 -20.54
C ARG A 53 3.27 25.31 -21.40
N HIS A 54 4.10 24.38 -20.96
CA HIS A 54 4.50 23.21 -21.73
C HIS A 54 4.34 21.92 -20.93
N PRO A 55 3.10 21.48 -20.65
CA PRO A 55 2.83 20.29 -19.85
C PRO A 55 3.37 18.99 -20.47
N GLU A 56 3.56 18.95 -21.79
CA GLU A 56 4.09 17.79 -22.53
C GLU A 56 5.62 17.87 -22.77
N SER A 57 6.30 18.81 -22.12
CA SER A 57 7.74 19.02 -22.37
C SER A 57 8.60 17.89 -21.81
N GLU A 58 9.81 17.74 -22.37
CA GLU A 58 10.84 16.85 -21.84
C GLU A 58 11.22 17.20 -20.39
N GLU A 59 11.10 18.47 -19.99
CA GLU A 59 11.38 18.89 -18.61
C GLU A 59 10.45 18.19 -17.60
N TRP A 60 9.18 18.03 -17.92
CA TRP A 60 8.26 17.25 -17.09
C TRP A 60 8.67 15.78 -16.99
N ARG A 61 9.12 15.16 -18.08
CA ARG A 61 9.64 13.79 -18.04
C ARG A 61 10.85 13.66 -17.12
N HIS A 62 11.77 14.64 -17.16
CA HIS A 62 12.92 14.67 -16.24
C HIS A 62 12.50 14.83 -14.78
N ILE A 63 11.55 15.73 -14.51
CA ILE A 63 11.01 15.94 -13.15
C ILE A 63 10.36 14.65 -12.65
N LEU A 64 9.42 14.07 -13.40
CA LEU A 64 8.70 12.85 -13.01
C LEU A 64 9.70 11.71 -12.78
N SER A 65 10.65 11.51 -13.68
CA SER A 65 11.69 10.48 -13.51
C SER A 65 12.57 10.70 -12.28
N LYS A 66 12.73 11.95 -11.82
CA LYS A 66 13.53 12.27 -10.62
C LYS A 66 12.77 12.05 -9.33
N ILE A 67 11.48 12.35 -9.30
CA ILE A 67 10.67 12.29 -8.07
C ILE A 67 10.07 10.90 -7.81
N THR A 68 9.85 10.09 -8.86
CA THR A 68 9.34 8.72 -8.72
C THR A 68 10.36 7.83 -8.04
N ILE A 69 9.89 7.06 -7.07
CA ILE A 69 10.70 6.08 -6.35
C ILE A 69 10.64 4.77 -7.11
N LYS A 70 11.79 4.33 -7.63
CA LYS A 70 11.93 3.13 -8.48
C LYS A 70 12.43 1.91 -7.70
N GLU A 71 12.31 1.94 -6.38
CA GLU A 71 12.74 0.81 -5.56
C GLU A 71 11.72 -0.32 -5.65
N SER A 72 12.04 -1.32 -6.44
CA SER A 72 11.25 -2.51 -6.66
C SER A 72 12.15 -3.73 -6.84
N PHE A 73 11.60 -4.92 -6.59
CA PHE A 73 12.26 -6.20 -6.86
C PHE A 73 11.21 -7.28 -7.11
N LEU A 74 11.60 -8.33 -7.81
CA LEU A 74 10.69 -9.43 -8.14
C LEU A 74 10.20 -10.12 -6.85
N PHE A 75 8.93 -10.52 -6.84
CA PHE A 75 8.24 -11.15 -5.71
C PHE A 75 8.22 -10.31 -4.42
N ARG A 76 8.25 -8.96 -4.54
CA ARG A 76 8.05 -8.06 -3.41
C ARG A 76 6.71 -8.33 -2.72
N ALA A 77 6.71 -8.47 -1.37
CA ALA A 77 5.56 -8.92 -0.57
C ALA A 77 5.03 -10.31 -1.01
N GLY A 78 5.90 -11.31 -0.93
CA GLY A 78 5.66 -12.67 -1.36
C GLY A 78 4.36 -13.31 -0.84
N ALA A 79 3.86 -12.90 0.34
CA ALA A 79 2.58 -13.36 0.89
C ALA A 79 1.40 -13.07 -0.07
N GLN A 80 1.38 -11.91 -0.72
CA GLN A 80 0.32 -11.55 -1.67
C GLN A 80 0.39 -12.40 -2.94
N PHE A 81 1.57 -12.64 -3.48
CA PHE A 81 1.73 -13.51 -4.65
C PHE A 81 1.41 -14.97 -4.32
N LYS A 82 1.76 -15.43 -3.11
CA LYS A 82 1.36 -16.77 -2.63
C LYS A 82 -0.16 -16.89 -2.50
N ALA A 83 -0.83 -15.88 -1.94
CA ALA A 83 -2.29 -15.86 -1.85
C ALA A 83 -2.96 -15.75 -3.23
N LEU A 84 -2.37 -14.98 -4.16
CA LEU A 84 -2.81 -14.93 -5.56
C LEU A 84 -2.79 -16.33 -6.16
N GLU A 85 -1.66 -17.02 -6.09
CA GLU A 85 -1.46 -18.34 -6.69
C GLU A 85 -2.34 -19.42 -6.03
N SER A 86 -2.31 -19.52 -4.68
CA SER A 86 -2.93 -20.63 -3.97
C SER A 86 -4.45 -20.49 -3.79
N THR A 87 -5.00 -19.28 -3.89
CA THR A 87 -6.41 -19.01 -3.56
C THR A 87 -7.11 -18.24 -4.67
N VAL A 88 -6.64 -17.03 -4.99
CA VAL A 88 -7.38 -16.08 -5.83
C VAL A 88 -7.52 -16.58 -7.27
N LEU A 89 -6.44 -17.08 -7.88
CA LEU A 89 -6.49 -17.59 -9.25
C LEU A 89 -7.36 -18.83 -9.38
N GLY A 90 -7.39 -19.70 -8.37
CA GLY A 90 -8.29 -20.86 -8.31
C GLY A 90 -9.76 -20.44 -8.25
N GLU A 91 -10.09 -19.43 -7.44
CA GLU A 91 -11.44 -18.89 -7.34
C GLU A 91 -11.89 -18.20 -8.64
N ILE A 92 -11.02 -17.39 -9.26
CA ILE A 92 -11.29 -16.79 -10.57
C ILE A 92 -11.53 -17.88 -11.60
N ALA A 93 -10.69 -18.93 -11.62
CA ALA A 93 -10.82 -20.05 -12.55
C ALA A 93 -12.14 -20.81 -12.37
N GLY A 94 -12.62 -20.97 -11.13
CA GLY A 94 -13.88 -21.63 -10.83
C GLY A 94 -15.13 -20.82 -11.24
N ARG A 95 -15.03 -19.50 -11.34
CA ARG A 95 -16.17 -18.61 -11.67
C ARG A 95 -16.25 -18.22 -13.15
N ARG A 96 -15.12 -18.19 -13.86
CA ARG A 96 -15.05 -17.68 -15.24
C ARG A 96 -15.32 -18.77 -16.28
N VAL A 97 -16.40 -18.59 -17.06
CA VAL A 97 -16.70 -19.43 -18.24
C VAL A 97 -15.74 -19.12 -19.39
N LYS A 98 -15.42 -17.84 -19.60
CA LYS A 98 -14.43 -17.41 -20.60
C LYS A 98 -13.03 -17.57 -20.00
N ARG A 99 -12.20 -18.42 -20.62
CA ARG A 99 -10.79 -18.64 -20.23
C ARG A 99 -9.91 -17.44 -20.62
N ARG A 100 -10.25 -16.27 -20.07
CA ARG A 100 -9.54 -15.02 -20.29
C ARG A 100 -9.35 -14.31 -18.96
N LEU A 101 -8.18 -13.72 -18.73
CA LEU A 101 -7.86 -12.93 -17.56
C LEU A 101 -7.10 -11.67 -17.98
N ARG A 102 -7.56 -10.52 -17.52
CA ARG A 102 -6.88 -9.24 -17.71
C ARG A 102 -6.42 -8.70 -16.38
N VAL A 103 -5.12 -8.45 -16.28
CA VAL A 103 -4.48 -7.93 -15.08
C VAL A 103 -3.94 -6.53 -15.36
N TRP A 104 -4.16 -5.61 -14.43
CA TRP A 104 -3.54 -4.30 -14.47
C TRP A 104 -2.55 -4.14 -13.32
N CYS A 105 -1.28 -3.85 -13.64
CA CYS A 105 -0.22 -3.46 -12.72
C CYS A 105 -0.04 -1.94 -12.80
N ALA A 106 -0.60 -1.22 -11.84
CA ALA A 106 -0.64 0.24 -11.79
C ALA A 106 0.53 0.77 -10.95
N GLY A 107 1.39 1.61 -11.55
CA GLY A 107 2.64 2.05 -10.92
C GLY A 107 3.73 0.97 -10.96
N CYS A 108 3.99 0.41 -12.17
CA CYS A 108 4.84 -0.76 -12.35
C CYS A 108 6.34 -0.48 -12.24
N ALA A 109 6.78 0.78 -12.14
CA ALA A 109 8.17 1.19 -12.14
C ALA A 109 8.98 0.54 -13.29
N ARG A 110 10.05 -0.21 -12.98
CA ARG A 110 10.88 -0.92 -13.97
C ARG A 110 10.36 -2.30 -14.35
N GLY A 111 9.09 -2.61 -14.00
CA GLY A 111 8.40 -3.81 -14.45
C GLY A 111 8.62 -5.05 -13.62
N GLU A 112 9.29 -4.98 -12.46
CA GLU A 112 9.53 -6.15 -11.61
C GLU A 112 8.23 -6.80 -11.13
N GLU A 113 7.23 -5.99 -10.78
CA GLU A 113 5.92 -6.49 -10.37
C GLU A 113 5.16 -7.08 -11.55
N ALA A 114 5.17 -6.44 -12.71
CA ALA A 114 4.53 -6.95 -13.92
C ALA A 114 5.16 -8.28 -14.38
N ALA A 115 6.48 -8.42 -14.29
CA ALA A 115 7.18 -9.66 -14.57
C ALA A 115 6.80 -10.76 -13.56
N THR A 116 6.71 -10.42 -12.27
CA THR A 116 6.28 -11.37 -11.23
C THR A 116 4.86 -11.86 -11.51
N LEU A 117 3.93 -10.96 -11.86
CA LEU A 117 2.57 -11.32 -12.24
C LEU A 117 2.57 -12.27 -13.45
N ALA A 118 3.34 -11.97 -14.49
CA ALA A 118 3.42 -12.82 -15.68
C ALA A 118 3.94 -14.22 -15.34
N ILE A 119 4.93 -14.36 -14.46
CA ILE A 119 5.46 -15.62 -13.98
C ILE A 119 4.38 -16.41 -13.22
N VAL A 120 3.75 -15.78 -12.21
CA VAL A 120 2.71 -16.44 -11.38
C VAL A 120 1.53 -16.90 -12.24
N LEU A 121 1.10 -16.08 -13.21
CA LEU A 121 0.01 -16.45 -14.11
C LEU A 121 0.41 -17.64 -15.03
N ALA A 122 1.62 -17.65 -15.55
CA ALA A 122 2.10 -18.71 -16.43
C ALA A 122 2.28 -20.04 -15.69
N ASP A 123 2.76 -20.01 -14.46
CA ASP A 123 3.00 -21.21 -13.66
C ASP A 123 1.72 -21.80 -13.03
N HIS A 124 0.62 -21.02 -12.99
CA HIS A 124 -0.63 -21.51 -12.41
C HIS A 124 -1.26 -22.60 -13.30
N PRO A 125 -1.56 -23.81 -12.75
CA PRO A 125 -1.91 -25.00 -13.55
C PRO A 125 -3.16 -24.82 -14.43
N ILE A 126 -4.10 -23.97 -14.03
CA ILE A 126 -5.33 -23.72 -14.80
C ILE A 126 -5.18 -22.43 -15.61
N VAL A 127 -4.87 -21.30 -14.96
CA VAL A 127 -4.81 -19.97 -15.59
C VAL A 127 -3.68 -19.88 -16.60
N GLY A 128 -2.58 -20.59 -16.40
CA GLY A 128 -1.46 -20.64 -17.35
C GLY A 128 -1.86 -21.11 -18.75
N THR A 129 -2.92 -21.92 -18.86
CA THR A 129 -3.48 -22.38 -20.14
C THR A 129 -4.47 -21.40 -20.79
N TRP A 130 -4.78 -20.28 -20.13
CA TRP A 130 -5.76 -19.28 -20.61
C TRP A 130 -5.13 -18.20 -21.49
N HIS A 131 -6.00 -17.40 -22.10
CA HIS A 131 -5.61 -16.12 -22.66
C HIS A 131 -5.54 -15.08 -21.56
N TRP A 132 -4.35 -14.81 -21.05
CA TRP A 132 -4.13 -13.77 -20.07
C TRP A 132 -3.16 -12.70 -20.59
N SER A 133 -3.30 -11.47 -20.09
CA SER A 133 -2.42 -10.35 -20.37
C SER A 133 -2.28 -9.46 -19.15
N VAL A 134 -1.13 -8.82 -19.04
CA VAL A 134 -0.83 -7.82 -18.02
C VAL A 134 -0.68 -6.47 -18.72
N LEU A 135 -1.51 -5.49 -18.35
CA LEU A 135 -1.25 -4.09 -18.65
C LEU A 135 -0.41 -3.53 -17.51
N ALA A 136 0.76 -3.03 -17.79
CA ALA A 136 1.67 -2.41 -16.82
C ALA A 136 1.79 -0.92 -17.12
N THR A 137 1.44 -0.08 -16.16
CA THR A 137 1.43 1.38 -16.36
C THR A 137 2.26 2.10 -15.32
N ASP A 138 2.90 3.18 -15.73
CA ASP A 138 3.59 4.12 -14.85
C ASP A 138 3.53 5.53 -15.44
N VAL A 139 3.72 6.55 -14.63
CA VAL A 139 3.83 7.93 -15.09
C VAL A 139 5.22 8.22 -15.67
N ASP A 140 6.23 7.45 -15.25
CA ASP A 140 7.63 7.59 -15.66
C ASP A 140 7.94 6.79 -16.93
N ASP A 141 7.98 7.47 -18.06
CA ASP A 141 8.31 6.87 -19.37
C ASP A 141 9.74 6.29 -19.42
N ALA A 142 10.69 6.86 -18.69
CA ALA A 142 12.04 6.32 -18.61
C ALA A 142 12.05 4.95 -17.88
N ALA A 143 11.29 4.82 -16.79
CA ALA A 143 11.12 3.54 -16.10
C ALA A 143 10.45 2.51 -17.01
N LEU A 144 9.42 2.91 -17.76
CA LEU A 144 8.74 2.02 -18.73
C LEU A 144 9.68 1.58 -19.86
N THR A 145 10.60 2.44 -20.29
CA THR A 145 11.63 2.09 -21.29
C THR A 145 12.54 0.97 -20.75
N ASP A 146 12.95 1.05 -19.49
CA ASP A 146 13.73 -0.02 -18.84
C ASP A 146 12.87 -1.28 -18.67
N ALA A 147 11.62 -1.14 -18.24
CA ALA A 147 10.68 -2.26 -18.06
C ALA A 147 10.46 -3.05 -19.36
N LYS A 148 10.30 -2.39 -20.50
CA LYS A 148 10.15 -3.01 -21.82
C LYS A 148 11.33 -3.87 -22.21
N ARG A 149 12.56 -3.56 -21.74
CA ARG A 149 13.74 -4.39 -21.96
C ARG A 149 13.64 -5.72 -21.22
N GLY A 150 12.98 -5.75 -20.07
CA GLY A 150 12.79 -6.96 -19.26
C GLY A 150 14.09 -7.53 -18.69
N VAL A 151 15.11 -6.67 -18.46
CA VAL A 151 16.42 -7.06 -17.92
C VAL A 151 16.54 -6.59 -16.48
N TYR A 152 16.76 -7.50 -15.56
CA TYR A 152 16.78 -7.26 -14.13
C TYR A 152 18.17 -7.54 -13.54
N GLY A 153 18.68 -6.59 -12.77
CA GLY A 153 19.98 -6.73 -12.11
C GLY A 153 19.94 -7.73 -10.94
N PRO A 154 21.11 -8.12 -10.40
CA PRO A 154 21.22 -9.10 -9.31
C PRO A 154 20.38 -8.76 -8.06
N ARG A 155 20.26 -7.47 -7.71
CA ARG A 155 19.45 -7.04 -6.56
C ARG A 155 17.95 -7.27 -6.79
N ALA A 156 17.46 -7.06 -8.00
CA ALA A 156 16.04 -7.24 -8.33
C ALA A 156 15.63 -8.71 -8.28
N VAL A 157 16.53 -9.65 -8.57
CA VAL A 157 16.27 -11.09 -8.58
C VAL A 157 16.72 -11.81 -7.30
N ALA A 158 17.29 -11.12 -6.32
CA ALA A 158 17.91 -11.73 -5.14
C ALA A 158 16.99 -12.64 -4.32
N ARG A 159 15.67 -12.42 -4.41
CA ARG A 159 14.63 -13.21 -3.70
C ARG A 159 13.88 -14.19 -4.59
N VAL A 160 14.25 -14.29 -5.84
CA VAL A 160 13.62 -15.23 -6.78
C VAL A 160 14.20 -16.64 -6.56
N PRO A 161 13.37 -17.67 -6.39
CA PRO A 161 13.85 -19.05 -6.30
C PRO A 161 14.68 -19.45 -7.52
N ALA A 162 15.74 -20.26 -7.31
CA ALA A 162 16.66 -20.67 -8.38
C ALA A 162 15.92 -21.37 -9.53
N GLU A 163 14.97 -22.25 -9.20
CA GLU A 163 14.13 -22.94 -10.19
C GLU A 163 13.31 -21.97 -11.05
N THR A 164 12.77 -20.90 -10.45
CA THR A 164 12.02 -19.86 -11.17
C THR A 164 12.95 -19.04 -12.07
N LEU A 165 14.17 -18.76 -11.61
CA LEU A 165 15.18 -18.08 -12.45
C LEU A 165 15.56 -18.91 -13.66
N GLU A 166 15.84 -20.21 -13.46
CA GLU A 166 16.20 -21.13 -14.55
C GLU A 166 15.08 -21.31 -15.57
N ARG A 167 13.83 -21.34 -15.12
CA ARG A 167 12.65 -21.54 -15.97
C ARG A 167 12.25 -20.31 -16.78
N HIS A 168 12.33 -19.13 -16.16
CA HIS A 168 11.72 -17.92 -16.72
C HIS A 168 12.69 -16.84 -17.15
N PHE A 169 13.99 -17.01 -16.91
CA PHE A 169 14.97 -16.00 -17.26
C PHE A 169 16.15 -16.58 -18.03
N VAL A 170 16.70 -15.77 -18.91
CA VAL A 170 17.99 -16.02 -19.55
C VAL A 170 19.04 -15.20 -18.79
N ARG A 171 20.10 -15.86 -18.34
CA ARG A 171 21.22 -15.20 -17.68
C ARG A 171 22.06 -14.44 -18.71
N LEU A 172 22.30 -13.17 -18.44
CA LEU A 172 23.21 -12.29 -19.20
C LEU A 172 24.39 -11.88 -18.32
N ASP A 173 25.43 -11.32 -18.89
CA ASP A 173 26.55 -10.75 -18.14
C ASP A 173 26.09 -9.57 -17.25
N SER A 174 25.09 -8.81 -17.70
CA SER A 174 24.53 -7.64 -17.00
C SER A 174 23.37 -7.96 -16.05
N GLY A 175 22.89 -9.22 -15.99
CA GLY A 175 21.72 -9.59 -15.18
C GLY A 175 20.92 -10.75 -15.72
N TYR A 176 19.59 -10.65 -15.63
CA TYR A 176 18.65 -11.69 -16.00
C TYR A 176 17.56 -11.11 -16.90
N GLU A 177 17.40 -11.64 -18.09
CA GLU A 177 16.37 -11.25 -19.05
C GLU A 177 15.16 -12.16 -18.92
N LEU A 178 13.97 -11.57 -18.72
CA LEU A 178 12.71 -12.32 -18.69
C LEU A 178 12.45 -13.00 -20.06
N ASN A 179 11.99 -14.24 -20.01
CA ASN A 179 11.64 -15.02 -21.20
C ASN A 179 10.78 -14.18 -22.17
N PRO A 180 11.15 -14.11 -23.47
CA PRO A 180 10.42 -13.34 -24.48
C PRO A 180 8.93 -13.69 -24.60
N GLU A 181 8.53 -14.93 -24.31
CA GLU A 181 7.12 -15.35 -24.34
C GLU A 181 6.30 -14.70 -23.23
N LEU A 182 6.85 -14.60 -22.02
CA LEU A 182 6.20 -13.88 -20.92
C LEU A 182 6.19 -12.38 -21.19
N ARG A 183 7.30 -11.85 -21.68
CA ARG A 183 7.44 -10.42 -21.98
C ARG A 183 6.42 -9.94 -23.02
N ARG A 184 6.08 -10.74 -24.03
CA ARG A 184 5.04 -10.43 -25.03
C ARG A 184 3.62 -10.38 -24.45
N ARG A 185 3.39 -10.93 -23.27
CA ARG A 185 2.09 -10.87 -22.58
C ARG A 185 1.95 -9.66 -21.66
N ILE A 186 2.99 -8.82 -21.58
CA ILE A 186 2.99 -7.58 -20.80
C ILE A 186 2.98 -6.40 -21.77
N GLU A 187 1.92 -5.62 -21.72
CA GLU A 187 1.82 -4.34 -22.42
C GLU A 187 2.25 -3.23 -21.47
N TYR A 188 3.15 -2.35 -21.92
CA TYR A 188 3.62 -1.21 -21.13
C TYR A 188 3.09 0.10 -21.71
N ARG A 189 2.37 0.88 -20.90
CA ARG A 189 1.73 2.14 -21.30
C ARG A 189 2.01 3.23 -20.27
N GLN A 190 2.34 4.43 -20.72
CA GLN A 190 2.40 5.60 -19.85
C GLN A 190 1.00 5.99 -19.43
N LEU A 191 0.77 6.13 -18.11
CA LEU A 191 -0.52 6.51 -17.55
C LEU A 191 -0.32 7.30 -16.27
N ASN A 192 -1.01 8.42 -16.16
CA ASN A 192 -1.10 9.20 -14.94
C ASN A 192 -2.35 8.79 -14.16
N LEU A 193 -2.19 8.20 -12.98
CA LEU A 193 -3.28 7.70 -12.16
C LEU A 193 -4.22 8.80 -11.62
N ILE A 194 -3.77 10.05 -11.56
CA ILE A 194 -4.62 11.16 -11.10
C ILE A 194 -5.46 11.78 -12.21
N ALA A 195 -5.18 11.45 -13.47
CA ALA A 195 -6.02 11.89 -14.59
C ALA A 195 -7.40 11.25 -14.52
N GLN A 196 -8.45 12.06 -14.71
CA GLN A 196 -9.83 11.59 -14.69
C GLN A 196 -10.59 12.10 -15.93
N PRO A 197 -11.28 11.22 -16.66
CA PRO A 197 -11.27 9.76 -16.51
C PRO A 197 -9.90 9.15 -16.81
N LEU A 198 -9.64 7.96 -16.28
CA LEU A 198 -8.42 7.23 -16.64
C LEU A 198 -8.41 6.91 -18.14
N ASP A 199 -7.26 7.12 -18.79
CA ASP A 199 -7.08 6.78 -20.22
C ASP A 199 -6.92 5.25 -20.41
N LEU A 200 -7.98 4.51 -20.08
CA LEU A 200 -8.09 3.07 -20.22
C LEU A 200 -9.22 2.67 -21.20
N ALA A 201 -9.76 3.63 -21.96
CA ALA A 201 -10.63 3.45 -23.13
C ALA A 201 -11.74 2.36 -22.98
N GLY A 202 -12.39 2.30 -21.81
CA GLY A 202 -13.44 1.29 -21.52
C GLY A 202 -12.90 -0.12 -21.24
N GLU A 203 -11.62 -0.26 -21.00
CA GLU A 203 -11.01 -1.51 -20.56
C GLU A 203 -11.52 -1.91 -19.17
N ARG A 204 -11.61 -3.22 -18.94
CA ARG A 204 -11.99 -3.80 -17.64
C ARG A 204 -10.96 -4.82 -17.23
N PHE A 205 -10.70 -4.92 -15.92
CA PHE A 205 -9.69 -5.79 -15.36
C PHE A 205 -10.28 -6.72 -14.31
N ASP A 206 -9.91 -7.99 -14.41
CA ASP A 206 -10.27 -9.02 -13.42
C ASP A 206 -9.44 -8.89 -12.15
N LEU A 207 -8.21 -8.38 -12.30
CA LEU A 207 -7.24 -8.27 -11.22
C LEU A 207 -6.43 -6.97 -11.38
N ILE A 208 -6.35 -6.18 -10.32
CA ILE A 208 -5.60 -4.93 -10.29
C ILE A 208 -4.58 -4.99 -9.16
N PHE A 209 -3.31 -4.70 -9.49
CA PHE A 209 -2.23 -4.48 -8.54
C PHE A 209 -1.90 -2.99 -8.53
N LEU A 210 -2.29 -2.29 -7.46
CA LEU A 210 -1.97 -0.90 -7.19
C LEU A 210 -1.20 -0.84 -5.87
N ARG A 211 0.10 -1.11 -5.93
CA ARG A 211 0.90 -1.36 -4.73
C ARG A 211 2.03 -0.36 -4.57
N ASN A 212 2.17 0.17 -3.37
CA ASN A 212 3.22 1.14 -3.01
C ASN A 212 3.19 2.42 -3.88
N VAL A 213 1.98 2.89 -4.22
CA VAL A 213 1.74 4.08 -5.03
C VAL A 213 0.89 5.10 -4.27
N LEU A 214 -0.17 4.66 -3.58
CA LEU A 214 -1.07 5.55 -2.84
C LEU A 214 -0.36 6.28 -1.71
N ILE A 215 0.71 5.71 -1.16
CA ILE A 215 1.51 6.31 -0.10
C ILE A 215 2.12 7.67 -0.47
N TYR A 216 2.20 8.00 -1.75
CA TYR A 216 2.74 9.27 -2.24
C TYR A 216 1.69 10.35 -2.46
N PHE A 217 0.39 10.02 -2.32
CA PHE A 217 -0.71 10.90 -2.62
C PHE A 217 -1.44 11.38 -1.35
N ARG A 218 -1.95 12.59 -1.37
CA ARG A 218 -2.88 13.07 -0.33
C ARG A 218 -4.19 12.26 -0.34
N PRO A 219 -4.91 12.18 0.78
CA PRO A 219 -6.15 11.40 0.88
C PRO A 219 -7.18 11.69 -0.21
N GLU A 220 -7.31 12.97 -0.62
CA GLU A 220 -8.23 13.40 -1.67
C GLU A 220 -7.84 12.80 -3.04
N ILE A 221 -6.53 12.76 -3.33
CA ILE A 221 -6.00 12.17 -4.55
C ILE A 221 -6.09 10.64 -4.49
N GLN A 222 -5.78 10.03 -3.33
CA GLN A 222 -5.96 8.58 -3.12
C GLN A 222 -7.39 8.16 -3.44
N ARG A 223 -8.39 8.90 -2.93
CA ARG A 223 -9.80 8.64 -3.20
C ARG A 223 -10.10 8.67 -4.69
N ARG A 224 -9.67 9.72 -5.40
CA ARG A 224 -9.86 9.85 -6.85
C ARG A 224 -9.22 8.70 -7.64
N VAL A 225 -8.02 8.30 -7.26
CA VAL A 225 -7.35 7.15 -7.88
C VAL A 225 -8.14 5.87 -7.67
N ILE A 226 -8.65 5.63 -6.46
CA ILE A 226 -9.47 4.45 -6.17
C ILE A 226 -10.82 4.49 -6.89
N GLU A 227 -11.46 5.65 -7.00
CA GLU A 227 -12.68 5.82 -7.82
C GLU A 227 -12.42 5.42 -9.27
N GLY A 228 -11.29 5.85 -9.86
CA GLY A 228 -10.89 5.42 -11.19
C GLY A 228 -10.59 3.91 -11.29
N VAL A 229 -10.01 3.31 -10.26
CA VAL A 229 -9.80 1.86 -10.17
C VAL A 229 -11.15 1.11 -10.12
N GLU A 230 -12.10 1.60 -9.32
CA GLU A 230 -13.45 1.02 -9.23
C GLU A 230 -14.18 1.04 -10.57
N GLU A 231 -13.99 2.08 -11.38
CA GLU A 231 -14.61 2.22 -12.71
C GLU A 231 -14.11 1.19 -13.72
N VAL A 232 -12.85 0.76 -13.63
CA VAL A 232 -12.23 -0.19 -14.56
C VAL A 232 -12.13 -1.60 -14.00
N LEU A 233 -12.54 -1.83 -12.76
CA LEU A 233 -12.59 -3.15 -12.14
C LEU A 233 -13.83 -3.90 -12.63
N GLU A 234 -13.67 -5.19 -12.96
CA GLU A 234 -14.83 -6.07 -13.19
C GLU A 234 -15.66 -6.21 -11.90
N SER A 235 -16.96 -6.49 -12.04
CA SER A 235 -17.88 -6.56 -10.89
C SER A 235 -17.48 -7.60 -9.83
N ASP A 236 -16.78 -8.65 -10.24
CA ASP A 236 -16.19 -9.70 -9.39
C ASP A 236 -14.65 -9.62 -9.36
N GLY A 237 -14.10 -8.49 -9.80
CA GLY A 237 -12.67 -8.24 -9.86
C GLY A 237 -12.05 -8.02 -8.48
N ILE A 238 -10.74 -8.18 -8.41
CA ILE A 238 -9.97 -8.12 -7.17
C ILE A 238 -8.85 -7.10 -7.28
N VAL A 239 -8.66 -6.30 -6.23
CA VAL A 239 -7.58 -5.31 -6.12
C VAL A 239 -6.63 -5.71 -5.01
N PHE A 240 -5.32 -5.69 -5.30
CA PHE A 240 -4.26 -5.77 -4.30
C PHE A 240 -3.62 -4.40 -4.11
N LEU A 241 -3.51 -3.97 -2.86
CA LEU A 241 -2.75 -2.78 -2.45
C LEU A 241 -1.45 -3.20 -1.77
N GLY A 242 -0.51 -2.28 -1.61
CA GLY A 242 0.70 -2.54 -0.83
C GLY A 242 0.39 -2.84 0.64
N PRO A 243 1.26 -3.58 1.32
CA PRO A 243 1.01 -3.98 2.72
C PRO A 243 0.81 -2.81 3.69
N SER A 244 1.37 -1.65 3.39
CA SER A 244 1.23 -0.42 4.18
C SER A 244 0.11 0.51 3.70
N GLU A 245 -0.67 0.10 2.69
CA GLU A 245 -1.75 0.89 2.10
C GLU A 245 -3.11 0.39 2.57
N SER A 246 -4.02 1.32 2.89
CA SER A 246 -5.35 1.01 3.40
C SER A 246 -6.39 1.97 2.84
N LEU A 247 -7.61 1.48 2.61
CA LEU A 247 -8.74 2.26 2.10
C LEU A 247 -9.71 2.72 3.21
N ILE A 248 -9.42 2.41 4.47
CA ILE A 248 -10.34 2.59 5.62
C ILE A 248 -10.90 4.01 5.71
N HIS A 249 -10.07 5.03 5.44
CA HIS A 249 -10.45 6.44 5.58
C HIS A 249 -10.91 7.10 4.27
N LEU A 250 -10.93 6.35 3.17
CA LEU A 250 -11.19 6.93 1.84
C LEU A 250 -12.67 6.91 1.46
N GLY A 251 -13.53 6.15 2.17
CA GLY A 251 -14.97 6.08 1.89
C GLY A 251 -15.28 5.47 0.52
N THR A 252 -14.47 4.51 0.06
CA THR A 252 -14.58 3.82 -1.23
C THR A 252 -15.62 2.69 -1.19
N LYS A 253 -16.04 2.19 -2.35
CA LYS A 253 -16.94 1.04 -2.45
C LYS A 253 -16.23 -0.27 -2.14
N LEU A 254 -14.93 -0.35 -2.38
CA LEU A 254 -14.13 -1.54 -2.17
C LEU A 254 -14.14 -1.98 -0.71
N LYS A 255 -14.32 -3.28 -0.49
CA LYS A 255 -14.29 -3.93 0.83
C LYS A 255 -13.08 -4.81 0.95
N ALA A 256 -12.43 -4.73 2.11
CA ALA A 256 -11.29 -5.58 2.43
C ALA A 256 -11.75 -7.03 2.63
N ARG A 257 -10.99 -7.96 2.06
CA ARG A 257 -11.12 -9.41 2.26
C ARG A 257 -9.78 -9.95 2.75
N ASP A 258 -9.82 -10.65 3.86
CA ASP A 258 -8.63 -11.30 4.41
C ASP A 258 -8.33 -12.63 3.69
N LEU A 259 -7.08 -12.80 3.31
CA LEU A 259 -6.52 -14.00 2.68
C LEU A 259 -5.54 -14.74 3.61
N GLY A 260 -5.57 -14.42 4.92
CA GLY A 260 -4.71 -15.01 5.94
C GLY A 260 -3.44 -14.16 6.19
N ASP A 261 -2.49 -14.16 5.28
CA ASP A 261 -1.23 -13.40 5.42
C ASP A 261 -1.25 -12.03 4.74
N CYS A 262 -2.34 -11.72 4.02
CA CYS A 262 -2.51 -10.44 3.32
C CYS A 262 -3.99 -10.14 3.10
N PHE A 263 -4.27 -8.94 2.60
CA PHE A 263 -5.61 -8.51 2.20
C PHE A 263 -5.68 -8.30 0.69
N CYS A 264 -6.89 -8.51 0.15
CA CYS A 264 -7.30 -7.98 -1.13
C CYS A 264 -8.59 -7.18 -0.95
N TYR A 265 -9.00 -6.47 -1.99
CA TYR A 265 -10.20 -5.65 -1.99
C TYR A 265 -11.10 -6.02 -3.17
N LEU A 266 -12.42 -5.96 -2.98
CA LEU A 266 -13.40 -6.27 -4.02
C LEU A 266 -14.61 -5.37 -3.88
N LEU A 267 -15.34 -5.20 -4.98
CA LEU A 267 -16.63 -4.52 -4.95
C LEU A 267 -17.64 -5.40 -4.19
N PRO A 268 -18.54 -4.80 -3.39
CA PRO A 268 -19.63 -5.54 -2.79
C PRO A 268 -20.51 -6.12 -3.90
N PRO A 269 -21.14 -7.30 -3.71
CA PRO A 269 -22.09 -7.85 -4.68
C PRO A 269 -23.20 -6.84 -4.92
N ILE A 270 -23.58 -6.66 -6.19
CA ILE A 270 -24.75 -5.84 -6.55
C ILE A 270 -25.96 -6.52 -5.92
N SER A 271 -26.62 -5.84 -4.98
CA SER A 271 -27.77 -6.38 -4.24
C SER A 271 -28.89 -6.81 -5.22
N GLY A 272 -28.93 -8.09 -5.52
CA GLY A 272 -29.89 -8.71 -6.44
C GLY A 272 -29.95 -10.22 -6.30
N ASP A 273 -28.86 -10.85 -5.77
CA ASP A 273 -28.85 -12.26 -5.44
C ASP A 273 -28.39 -12.42 -3.99
N GLU A 274 -29.34 -12.66 -3.08
CA GLU A 274 -29.06 -13.20 -1.77
C GLU A 274 -28.40 -14.57 -1.95
N VAL A 275 -27.06 -14.58 -1.86
CA VAL A 275 -26.34 -15.83 -1.58
C VAL A 275 -26.68 -16.17 -0.12
N VAL A 276 -27.55 -17.14 0.04
CA VAL A 276 -27.90 -17.74 1.31
C VAL A 276 -26.63 -18.22 2.01
N ASP A 277 -26.17 -17.43 2.96
CA ASP A 277 -25.13 -17.81 3.89
C ASP A 277 -25.75 -18.75 4.91
N THR A 278 -25.62 -20.05 4.66
CA THR A 278 -25.99 -21.07 5.63
C THR A 278 -24.88 -21.20 6.65
N ALA A 279 -24.98 -20.49 7.76
CA ALA A 279 -24.66 -21.06 9.08
C ALA A 279 -24.83 -20.04 10.22
N ILE A 280 -25.63 -20.50 11.15
CA ILE A 280 -25.66 -20.22 12.58
C ILE A 280 -26.42 -18.96 13.00
N THR A 281 -27.72 -19.20 13.20
CA THR A 281 -28.56 -18.50 14.17
C THR A 281 -27.97 -18.62 15.56
N ASP A 282 -27.66 -17.49 16.19
CA ASP A 282 -28.01 -17.37 17.60
C ASP A 282 -28.47 -15.94 17.95
N ARG A 283 -29.55 -15.94 18.72
CA ARG A 283 -30.32 -14.78 19.15
C ARG A 283 -29.58 -14.07 20.27
N ALA A 284 -29.31 -12.77 20.09
CA ALA A 284 -29.34 -11.84 21.24
C ALA A 284 -29.58 -10.40 20.80
N SER A 285 -30.74 -9.91 21.15
CA SER A 285 -31.10 -8.55 21.60
C SER A 285 -30.51 -7.33 20.89
N ARG A 286 -31.31 -6.68 20.03
CA ARG A 286 -31.16 -5.30 19.60
C ARG A 286 -31.12 -4.35 20.82
N PRO A 287 -30.17 -3.43 20.90
CA PRO A 287 -30.35 -2.20 21.63
C PRO A 287 -30.96 -1.11 20.71
N THR A 288 -31.88 -0.42 21.26
CA THR A 288 -32.70 0.68 20.74
C THR A 288 -31.82 1.83 20.21
N ARG A 289 -32.19 2.30 19.03
CA ARG A 289 -31.63 3.47 18.34
C ARG A 289 -31.79 4.74 19.20
N ALA A 290 -30.70 5.32 19.67
CA ALA A 290 -30.67 6.65 20.25
C ALA A 290 -30.73 7.74 19.16
N PRO A 291 -31.28 8.95 19.45
CA PRO A 291 -31.52 9.98 18.46
C PRO A 291 -30.23 10.55 17.87
N ILE A 292 -30.29 10.89 16.61
CA ILE A 292 -29.26 11.61 15.86
C ILE A 292 -29.02 12.95 16.55
N ALA A 293 -27.83 13.14 17.12
CA ALA A 293 -27.38 14.43 17.61
C ALA A 293 -26.99 15.31 16.43
N ASP A 294 -27.32 16.59 16.52
CA ASP A 294 -27.04 17.66 15.56
C ASP A 294 -25.57 17.70 15.13
N PRO A 295 -25.28 18.20 13.91
CA PRO A 295 -23.92 18.26 13.40
C PRO A 295 -23.05 19.17 14.26
N VAL A 296 -21.95 18.60 14.77
CA VAL A 296 -20.91 19.34 15.49
C VAL A 296 -20.33 20.38 14.53
N PRO A 297 -20.21 21.67 14.93
CA PRO A 297 -19.60 22.70 14.09
C PRO A 297 -18.17 22.34 13.75
N MET A 298 -17.82 22.46 12.47
CA MET A 298 -16.43 22.35 12.01
C MET A 298 -15.53 23.31 12.82
N PRO A 299 -14.34 22.88 13.25
CA PRO A 299 -13.38 23.79 13.87
C PRO A 299 -13.05 24.90 12.87
N ARG A 300 -13.14 26.15 13.32
CA ARG A 300 -12.69 27.32 12.56
C ARG A 300 -11.22 27.11 12.19
N GLN A 301 -10.89 27.42 10.93
CA GLN A 301 -9.51 27.53 10.49
C GLN A 301 -8.73 28.41 11.46
N PRO A 302 -7.51 28.03 11.87
CA PRO A 302 -6.66 28.90 12.65
C PRO A 302 -6.35 30.15 11.81
N SER A 303 -6.48 31.32 12.44
CA SER A 303 -6.00 32.59 11.94
C SER A 303 -4.50 32.51 11.64
N ASP A 304 -4.14 33.19 10.58
CA ASP A 304 -2.81 33.35 9.98
C ASP A 304 -1.86 34.12 10.95
N ASP A 305 -1.45 33.47 12.03
CA ASP A 305 -0.35 33.88 12.89
C ASP A 305 0.72 32.80 12.76
N GLY A 306 1.88 33.17 12.22
CA GLY A 306 2.99 32.35 11.75
C GLY A 306 3.55 31.33 12.75
N ASP A 307 2.77 30.33 13.10
CA ASP A 307 3.19 29.19 13.91
C ASP A 307 3.74 28.10 12.99
N VAL A 308 5.06 27.92 13.05
CA VAL A 308 5.74 26.77 12.46
C VAL A 308 5.07 25.50 13.01
N PRO A 309 4.55 24.60 12.16
CA PRO A 309 3.90 23.39 12.65
C PRO A 309 4.87 22.61 13.55
N PRO A 310 4.38 22.05 14.68
CA PRO A 310 5.24 21.36 15.64
C PRO A 310 5.98 20.21 14.94
N SER A 311 7.22 19.93 15.38
CA SER A 311 8.05 18.89 14.79
C SER A 311 7.34 17.54 14.77
N PHE A 312 7.77 16.65 13.87
CA PHE A 312 7.22 15.30 13.73
C PHE A 312 7.16 14.57 15.09
N ASP A 313 8.25 14.62 15.87
CA ASP A 313 8.34 13.95 17.17
C ASP A 313 7.32 14.48 18.18
N VAL A 314 7.07 15.79 18.19
CA VAL A 314 6.04 16.42 19.05
C VAL A 314 4.65 15.95 18.65
N ARG A 315 4.37 15.82 17.34
CA ARG A 315 3.07 15.34 16.85
C ARG A 315 2.86 13.86 17.13
N LEU A 316 3.91 13.04 16.96
CA LEU A 316 3.87 11.61 17.30
C LEU A 316 3.60 11.41 18.81
N GLU A 317 4.31 12.15 19.64
CA GLU A 317 4.09 12.12 21.11
C GLU A 317 2.67 12.57 21.49
N ALA A 318 2.11 13.57 20.80
CA ALA A 318 0.73 13.99 20.99
C ALA A 318 -0.28 12.87 20.63
N MET A 319 0.04 12.00 19.65
CA MET A 319 -0.83 10.86 19.31
C MET A 319 -0.68 9.71 20.32
N ILE A 320 0.51 9.47 20.83
CA ILE A 320 0.72 8.51 21.92
C ILE A 320 -0.06 8.96 23.16
N LYS A 321 0.00 10.24 23.51
CA LYS A 321 -0.77 10.82 24.60
C LYS A 321 -2.29 10.72 24.37
N ALA A 322 -2.75 10.93 23.14
CA ALA A 322 -4.17 10.76 22.80
C ALA A 322 -4.63 9.30 22.99
N LEU A 323 -3.76 8.32 22.74
CA LEU A 323 -4.03 6.92 23.02
C LEU A 323 -4.09 6.62 24.53
N GLU A 324 -3.21 7.23 25.33
CA GLU A 324 -3.22 7.13 26.80
C GLU A 324 -4.50 7.72 27.40
N GLU A 325 -4.96 8.83 26.86
CA GLU A 325 -6.17 9.54 27.30
C GLU A 325 -7.48 8.93 26.79
N GLY A 326 -7.41 7.84 25.98
CA GLY A 326 -8.59 7.20 25.41
C GLY A 326 -9.20 7.90 24.20
N SER A 327 -8.54 8.94 23.66
CA SER A 327 -9.00 9.68 22.48
C SER A 327 -8.65 8.97 21.17
N HIS A 328 -9.08 7.70 21.02
CA HIS A 328 -8.63 6.79 19.98
C HIS A 328 -8.96 7.28 18.56
N ARG A 329 -10.14 7.90 18.33
CA ARG A 329 -10.50 8.49 17.02
C ARG A 329 -9.55 9.63 16.61
N ARG A 330 -9.15 10.48 17.57
CA ARG A 330 -8.17 11.54 17.35
C ARG A 330 -6.80 10.96 17.03
N ALA A 331 -6.40 9.90 17.74
CA ALA A 331 -5.14 9.20 17.50
C ALA A 331 -5.11 8.62 16.07
N VAL A 332 -6.17 7.92 15.62
CA VAL A 332 -6.26 7.38 14.25
C VAL A 332 -6.09 8.47 13.20
N ALA A 333 -6.84 9.59 13.33
CA ALA A 333 -6.75 10.68 12.36
C ALA A 333 -5.35 11.33 12.32
N GLY A 334 -4.73 11.55 13.49
CA GLY A 334 -3.40 12.14 13.58
C GLY A 334 -2.29 11.18 13.11
N LEU A 335 -2.40 9.88 13.43
CA LEU A 335 -1.45 8.86 12.94
C LEU A 335 -1.56 8.67 11.43
N ALA A 336 -2.76 8.75 10.85
CA ALA A 336 -2.94 8.74 9.40
C ALA A 336 -2.23 9.92 8.73
N ALA A 337 -2.28 11.13 9.33
CA ALA A 337 -1.53 12.28 8.83
C ALA A 337 -0.01 12.08 8.95
N LEU A 338 0.48 11.55 10.08
CA LEU A 338 1.90 11.23 10.27
C LEU A 338 2.39 10.14 9.33
N ARG A 339 1.57 9.11 9.08
CA ARG A 339 1.85 8.05 8.11
C ARG A 339 2.02 8.60 6.70
N HIS A 340 1.28 9.64 6.35
CA HIS A 340 1.44 10.31 5.07
C HIS A 340 2.83 10.95 4.91
N GLU A 341 3.41 11.46 6.00
CA GLU A 341 4.75 12.06 6.00
C GLU A 341 5.87 11.01 6.07
N LEU A 342 5.63 9.89 6.76
CA LEU A 342 6.57 8.78 6.95
C LEU A 342 5.87 7.43 6.72
N PRO A 343 5.54 7.08 5.47
CA PRO A 343 4.80 5.86 5.14
C PRO A 343 5.58 4.57 5.47
N GLU A 344 6.89 4.64 5.61
CA GLU A 344 7.76 3.51 5.95
C GLU A 344 8.05 3.42 7.47
N SER A 345 7.28 4.09 8.31
CA SER A 345 7.44 4.01 9.76
C SER A 345 6.62 2.86 10.36
N ALA A 346 7.28 1.77 10.71
CA ALA A 346 6.66 0.64 11.40
C ALA A 346 5.97 1.05 12.71
N VAL A 347 6.54 2.02 13.44
CA VAL A 347 5.98 2.54 14.69
C VAL A 347 4.62 3.19 14.47
N ILE A 348 4.46 3.99 13.42
CA ILE A 348 3.17 4.64 13.11
C ILE A 348 2.11 3.59 12.83
N HIS A 349 2.41 2.59 11.98
CA HIS A 349 1.49 1.51 11.69
C HIS A 349 1.14 0.69 12.93
N ALA A 350 2.10 0.43 13.82
CA ALA A 350 1.84 -0.26 15.07
C ALA A 350 0.89 0.53 16.00
N LEU A 351 1.11 1.85 16.13
CA LEU A 351 0.24 2.72 16.91
C LEU A 351 -1.16 2.88 16.30
N GLU A 352 -1.26 2.92 14.98
CA GLU A 352 -2.53 2.90 14.25
C GLU A 352 -3.30 1.61 14.56
N GLY A 353 -2.62 0.46 14.55
CA GLY A 353 -3.18 -0.83 14.97
C GLY A 353 -3.72 -0.81 16.39
N VAL A 354 -2.96 -0.24 17.35
CA VAL A 354 -3.41 -0.08 18.74
C VAL A 354 -4.67 0.81 18.83
N ALA A 355 -4.70 1.91 18.09
CA ALA A 355 -5.86 2.81 18.08
C ALA A 355 -7.11 2.12 17.54
N LEU A 356 -6.97 1.34 16.46
CA LEU A 356 -8.05 0.61 15.81
C LEU A 356 -8.54 -0.56 16.68
N GLU A 357 -7.64 -1.30 17.32
CA GLU A 357 -8.00 -2.35 18.29
C GLU A 357 -8.89 -1.77 19.41
N ARG A 358 -8.52 -0.61 19.95
CA ARG A 358 -9.29 0.07 21.00
C ARG A 358 -10.61 0.67 20.51
N LEU A 359 -10.78 0.86 19.23
CA LEU A 359 -12.03 1.25 18.58
C LEU A 359 -12.91 0.03 18.25
N ALA A 360 -12.49 -1.18 18.60
CA ALA A 360 -13.15 -2.44 18.29
C ALA A 360 -13.35 -2.66 16.77
N VAL A 361 -12.30 -2.38 16.00
CA VAL A 361 -12.23 -2.60 14.55
C VAL A 361 -11.07 -3.58 14.26
N PRO A 362 -11.23 -4.87 14.64
CA PRO A 362 -10.11 -5.82 14.69
C PRO A 362 -9.54 -6.19 13.32
N GLU A 363 -10.33 -6.17 12.24
CA GLU A 363 -9.82 -6.42 10.88
C GLU A 363 -8.80 -5.38 10.47
N GLU A 364 -9.11 -4.12 10.69
CA GLU A 364 -8.25 -2.99 10.35
C GLU A 364 -7.02 -2.93 11.28
N ALA A 365 -7.21 -3.26 12.56
CA ALA A 365 -6.09 -3.39 13.49
C ALA A 365 -5.09 -4.45 13.04
N ALA A 366 -5.58 -5.63 12.62
CA ALA A 366 -4.74 -6.70 12.07
C ALA A 366 -4.00 -6.25 10.81
N HIS A 367 -4.65 -5.45 9.95
CA HIS A 367 -4.00 -4.88 8.76
C HIS A 367 -2.85 -3.95 9.16
N ALA A 368 -3.10 -3.00 10.06
CA ALA A 368 -2.08 -2.05 10.51
C ALA A 368 -0.88 -2.76 11.19
N TYR A 369 -1.13 -3.77 12.03
CA TYR A 369 -0.06 -4.57 12.64
C TYR A 369 0.75 -5.35 11.60
N ARG A 370 0.11 -5.91 10.56
CA ARG A 370 0.85 -6.56 9.46
C ARG A 370 1.70 -5.59 8.66
N ALA A 371 1.20 -4.37 8.42
CA ALA A 371 1.99 -3.32 7.79
C ALA A 371 3.23 -2.97 8.62
N ALA A 372 3.08 -2.83 9.94
CA ALA A 372 4.22 -2.62 10.85
C ALA A 372 5.24 -3.76 10.76
N LEU A 373 4.79 -5.01 10.82
CA LEU A 373 5.64 -6.20 10.75
C LEU A 373 6.28 -6.44 9.38
N TYR A 374 5.67 -5.93 8.33
CA TYR A 374 6.29 -5.93 7.00
C TYR A 374 7.49 -4.99 6.93
N LEU A 375 7.38 -3.83 7.57
CA LEU A 375 8.44 -2.82 7.63
C LEU A 375 9.54 -3.17 8.64
N ALA A 376 9.17 -3.78 9.77
CA ALA A 376 10.05 -4.18 10.85
C ALA A 376 9.65 -5.56 11.40
N PRO A 377 10.11 -6.65 10.76
CA PRO A 377 9.74 -8.02 11.14
C PRO A 377 10.18 -8.43 12.56
N GLU A 378 11.10 -7.69 13.15
CA GLU A 378 11.65 -7.90 14.51
C GLU A 378 10.80 -7.28 15.62
N MET A 379 9.67 -6.64 15.32
CA MET A 379 8.77 -6.05 16.33
C MET A 379 7.89 -7.13 16.98
N ASP A 380 8.47 -7.95 17.86
CA ASP A 380 7.78 -9.10 18.45
C ASP A 380 6.60 -8.71 19.34
N GLU A 381 6.62 -7.52 19.96
CA GLU A 381 5.46 -6.96 20.66
C GLU A 381 4.27 -6.74 19.73
N VAL A 382 4.52 -6.21 18.52
CA VAL A 382 3.47 -5.99 17.51
C VAL A 382 2.95 -7.32 16.99
N ARG A 383 3.81 -8.32 16.86
CA ARG A 383 3.44 -9.69 16.50
C ARG A 383 2.53 -10.32 17.55
N PHE A 384 2.83 -10.10 18.84
CA PHE A 384 1.96 -10.51 19.93
C PHE A 384 0.58 -9.85 19.86
N LEU A 385 0.51 -8.53 19.53
CA LEU A 385 -0.75 -7.82 19.34
C LEU A 385 -1.54 -8.37 18.16
N LEU A 386 -0.87 -8.62 17.02
CA LEU A 386 -1.48 -9.24 15.87
C LEU A 386 -2.10 -10.62 16.23
N ALA A 387 -1.37 -11.43 17.01
CA ALA A 387 -1.86 -12.73 17.43
C ALA A 387 -3.16 -12.63 18.26
N ARG A 388 -3.24 -11.66 19.19
CA ARG A 388 -4.44 -11.39 19.98
C ARG A 388 -5.64 -11.00 19.11
N VAL A 389 -5.43 -10.09 18.18
CA VAL A 389 -6.47 -9.63 17.26
C VAL A 389 -6.93 -10.76 16.35
N LEU A 390 -6.03 -11.62 15.87
CA LEU A 390 -6.37 -12.81 15.07
C LEU A 390 -7.20 -13.82 15.88
N GLU A 391 -6.92 -13.97 17.18
CA GLU A 391 -7.71 -14.80 18.07
C GLU A 391 -9.13 -14.24 18.24
N GLU A 392 -9.26 -12.92 18.44
CA GLU A 392 -10.55 -12.22 18.51
C GLU A 392 -11.38 -12.42 17.23
N LEU A 393 -10.72 -12.43 16.08
CA LEU A 393 -11.32 -12.70 14.78
C LEU A 393 -11.65 -14.19 14.53
N GLY A 394 -11.43 -15.08 15.52
CA GLY A 394 -11.66 -16.52 15.40
C GLY A 394 -10.63 -17.25 14.52
N ARG A 395 -9.53 -16.61 14.17
CA ARG A 395 -8.48 -17.15 13.30
C ARG A 395 -7.39 -17.88 14.10
N SER A 396 -7.80 -18.88 14.89
CA SER A 396 -6.96 -19.54 15.90
C SER A 396 -5.64 -20.09 15.35
N LYS A 397 -5.64 -20.75 14.17
CA LYS A 397 -4.40 -21.28 13.57
C LYS A 397 -3.39 -20.18 13.21
N ALA A 398 -3.87 -19.06 12.70
CA ALA A 398 -3.01 -17.91 12.40
C ALA A 398 -2.51 -17.25 13.69
N ALA A 399 -3.36 -17.10 14.68
CA ALA A 399 -2.99 -16.56 16.00
C ALA A 399 -1.88 -17.38 16.67
N VAL A 400 -2.02 -18.71 16.72
CA VAL A 400 -1.00 -19.62 17.29
C VAL A 400 0.34 -19.49 16.55
N ARG A 401 0.31 -19.37 15.22
CA ARG A 401 1.53 -19.15 14.45
C ARG A 401 2.23 -17.84 14.85
N GLU A 402 1.48 -16.73 14.95
CA GLU A 402 2.05 -15.45 15.36
C GLU A 402 2.53 -15.46 16.82
N TYR A 403 1.80 -16.09 17.75
CA TYR A 403 2.27 -16.29 19.13
C TYR A 403 3.58 -17.08 19.19
N ARG A 404 3.71 -18.14 18.38
CA ARG A 404 4.94 -18.96 18.32
C ARG A 404 6.13 -18.15 17.81
N THR A 405 5.92 -17.33 16.80
CA THR A 405 6.97 -16.48 16.25
C THR A 405 7.34 -15.35 17.23
N ALA A 406 6.35 -14.69 17.86
CA ALA A 406 6.60 -13.68 18.89
C ALA A 406 7.44 -14.24 20.05
N LEU A 407 7.16 -15.46 20.48
CA LEU A 407 7.89 -16.10 21.58
C LEU A 407 9.39 -16.23 21.32
N THR A 408 9.81 -16.34 20.06
CA THR A 408 11.24 -16.49 19.72
C THR A 408 12.06 -15.20 19.88
N GLY A 409 11.40 -14.03 19.82
CA GLY A 409 12.05 -12.74 19.91
C GLY A 409 11.70 -11.89 21.15
N LEU A 410 10.64 -12.26 21.91
CA LEU A 410 10.29 -11.60 23.16
C LEU A 410 11.38 -11.89 24.23
N GLY A 411 12.39 -11.04 24.27
CA GLY A 411 13.51 -11.06 25.21
C GLY A 411 13.52 -9.83 26.13
N PRO A 412 14.51 -9.69 27.01
CA PRO A 412 14.66 -8.53 27.91
C PRO A 412 15.08 -7.26 27.14
N ALA A 413 14.33 -6.87 26.10
CA ALA A 413 14.65 -5.73 25.27
C ALA A 413 14.12 -4.41 25.86
N SER A 414 14.96 -3.38 25.78
CA SER A 414 14.63 -1.99 26.06
C SER A 414 14.60 -1.21 24.72
N GLY A 415 13.47 -1.28 24.01
CA GLY A 415 13.28 -0.52 22.75
C GLY A 415 12.28 0.61 22.92
N PHE A 416 12.26 1.51 21.93
CA PHE A 416 11.28 2.60 21.87
C PHE A 416 9.84 2.06 21.91
N MET A 417 9.54 1.01 21.15
CA MET A 417 8.21 0.39 21.12
C MET A 417 7.83 -0.24 22.46
N THR A 418 8.75 -0.95 23.13
CA THR A 418 8.54 -1.50 24.47
C THR A 418 8.13 -0.42 25.48
N SER A 419 8.77 0.76 25.43
CA SER A 419 8.42 1.90 26.28
C SER A 419 7.01 2.39 26.02
N ILE A 420 6.63 2.55 24.77
CA ILE A 420 5.28 2.97 24.36
C ILE A 420 4.24 1.94 24.80
N MET A 421 4.47 0.66 24.56
CA MET A 421 3.55 -0.42 24.92
C MET A 421 3.26 -0.43 26.42
N ARG A 422 4.28 -0.20 27.24
CA ARG A 422 4.11 -0.08 28.71
C ARG A 422 3.26 1.13 29.08
N ARG A 423 3.49 2.29 28.47
CA ARG A 423 2.69 3.50 28.66
C ARG A 423 1.22 3.29 28.28
N LEU A 424 0.97 2.52 27.24
CA LEU A 424 -0.37 2.19 26.76
C LEU A 424 -1.05 1.05 27.56
N GLY A 425 -0.39 0.55 28.63
CA GLY A 425 -0.95 -0.45 29.54
C GLY A 425 -0.92 -1.89 29.02
N PHE A 426 -0.08 -2.19 28.02
CA PHE A 426 0.11 -3.56 27.56
C PHE A 426 0.99 -4.37 28.53
N PRO A 427 0.86 -5.72 28.53
CA PRO A 427 1.67 -6.60 29.38
C PRO A 427 3.18 -6.40 29.17
N ALA A 428 3.97 -6.64 30.20
CA ALA A 428 5.42 -6.70 30.08
C ALA A 428 5.84 -7.97 29.31
N HIS A 429 7.08 -8.01 28.79
CA HIS A 429 7.57 -9.10 27.95
C HIS A 429 7.48 -10.49 28.61
N ASP A 430 7.76 -10.58 29.90
CA ASP A 430 7.61 -11.82 30.68
C ASP A 430 6.16 -12.31 30.72
N GLN A 431 5.20 -11.39 30.87
CA GLN A 431 3.78 -11.70 30.83
C GLN A 431 3.33 -12.07 29.40
N MET A 432 3.82 -11.35 28.36
CA MET A 432 3.54 -11.72 26.96
C MET A 432 4.07 -13.12 26.66
N THR A 433 5.28 -13.46 27.14
CA THR A 433 5.88 -14.78 27.00
C THR A 433 5.02 -15.86 27.63
N GLN A 434 4.50 -15.63 28.84
CA GLN A 434 3.59 -16.59 29.51
C GLN A 434 2.28 -16.76 28.76
N ILE A 435 1.71 -15.68 28.23
CA ILE A 435 0.51 -15.73 27.39
C ILE A 435 0.78 -16.55 26.12
N CYS A 436 1.87 -16.29 25.42
CA CYS A 436 2.25 -17.05 24.22
C CYS A 436 2.38 -18.56 24.52
N LEU A 437 3.07 -18.92 25.58
CA LEU A 437 3.24 -20.32 26.01
C LEU A 437 1.87 -20.97 26.31
N GLY A 438 0.97 -20.26 27.00
CA GLY A 438 -0.37 -20.74 27.29
C GLY A 438 -1.20 -20.99 26.04
N LYS A 439 -1.09 -20.10 25.03
CA LYS A 439 -1.86 -20.18 23.78
C LYS A 439 -1.34 -21.23 22.80
N ILE A 440 -0.04 -21.53 22.81
CA ILE A 440 0.59 -22.54 21.94
C ILE A 440 0.31 -23.97 22.44
N ASN A 441 0.12 -24.16 23.75
CA ASN A 441 -0.06 -25.48 24.37
C ASN A 441 -1.54 -25.95 24.40
N ILE A 442 -2.45 -25.22 23.79
CA ILE A 442 -3.90 -25.57 23.78
C ILE A 442 -4.27 -26.41 22.53
N ASP A 443 -3.35 -26.55 21.57
CA ASP A 443 -3.44 -27.49 20.43
C ASP A 443 -2.61 -28.76 20.72
#